data_c26adec64d25919828d72ebe9b63171f
#
_entry.id   c26adec64d25919828d72ebe9b63171f
#
_cell.length_a   1.000
_cell.length_b   1.000
_cell.length_c   1.000
_cell.angle_alpha   90.00
_cell.angle_beta   90.00
_cell.angle_gamma   90.00
#
_symmetry.space_group_name_H-M   'P 1'
#
loop_
_entity.id
_entity.type
_entity.pdbx_description
1 polymer ?
#
loop_
_entity_poly.entity_id
_entity_poly.type
_entity_poly.pdbx_seq_one_letter_code
_entity_poly.pdbx_strand_id
1 'polypeptide(L)'
;AAMKNSLATGRRVLAYGEAKRGKHGAEMIHPEYRVQGDMSTPDLQETLTPVYPTTEGIKQATLRKLTDQALELLDTCAIAELLPPELAQGMMSLPEALRTLHRPPPSLQLSELESGKHPAQQRLILEELLAHNLSMLALRAGAQRYHALALGANDTFKNQLLASLPFKPT
;
A
#
# COMPACT_ATOMS: atom_id res chain seq x y z
N ALA A 1 4.16 27.55 -22.91
CA ALA A 1 5.46 28.24 -23.12
C ALA A 1 6.60 27.59 -22.30
N ALA A 2 6.42 27.28 -21.02
CA ALA A 2 7.47 26.71 -20.16
C ALA A 2 8.04 25.37 -20.65
N MET A 3 7.19 24.47 -21.10
CA MET A 3 7.56 23.13 -21.58
C MET A 3 8.46 23.21 -22.84
N LYS A 4 8.22 24.18 -23.73
CA LYS A 4 9.00 24.37 -24.95
C LYS A 4 10.42 24.85 -24.66
N ASN A 5 10.61 25.61 -23.59
CA ASN A 5 11.94 26.11 -23.18
C ASN A 5 12.75 25.05 -22.44
N SER A 6 12.10 24.14 -21.70
CA SER A 6 12.80 23.05 -21.00
C SER A 6 13.26 21.92 -21.93
N LEU A 7 12.63 21.77 -23.09
CA LEU A 7 12.93 20.73 -24.10
C LEU A 7 13.70 21.32 -25.30
N ALA A 8 14.64 22.24 -25.06
CA ALA A 8 15.45 22.81 -26.13
C ALA A 8 16.32 21.77 -26.82
N THR A 9 16.56 21.98 -28.11
CA THR A 9 17.44 21.11 -28.95
C THR A 9 18.83 20.96 -28.31
N GLY A 10 19.35 19.74 -28.24
CA GLY A 10 20.64 19.42 -27.64
C GLY A 10 20.60 19.06 -26.16
N ARG A 11 19.46 19.16 -25.50
CA ARG A 11 19.33 18.68 -24.12
C ARG A 11 19.02 17.17 -24.10
N ARG A 12 19.62 16.47 -23.14
CA ARG A 12 19.26 15.08 -22.84
C ARG A 12 17.96 15.05 -22.03
N VAL A 13 17.05 14.20 -22.46
CA VAL A 13 15.76 14.00 -21.79
C VAL A 13 15.61 12.52 -21.50
N LEU A 14 15.34 12.20 -20.25
CA LEU A 14 14.89 10.88 -19.84
C LEU A 14 13.37 10.90 -19.83
N ALA A 15 12.74 10.04 -20.61
CA ALA A 15 11.30 9.91 -20.68
C ALA A 15 10.88 8.50 -20.24
N TYR A 16 9.86 8.43 -19.39
CA TYR A 16 9.26 7.19 -18.92
C TYR A 16 7.78 7.17 -19.30
N GLY A 17 7.34 6.09 -19.92
CA GLY A 17 5.95 5.93 -20.35
C GLY A 17 5.79 4.74 -21.28
N GLU A 18 4.55 4.46 -21.65
CA GLU A 18 4.22 3.40 -22.61
C GLU A 18 4.55 3.87 -24.03
N ALA A 19 5.47 3.17 -24.69
CA ALA A 19 5.78 3.43 -26.09
C ALA A 19 4.74 2.76 -27.00
N LYS A 20 4.06 3.55 -27.83
CA LYS A 20 3.06 3.08 -28.80
C LYS A 20 3.55 3.37 -30.23
N ARG A 21 3.05 2.60 -31.17
CA ARG A 21 3.31 2.85 -32.58
C ARG A 21 2.35 3.92 -33.12
N GLY A 22 2.85 5.12 -33.34
CA GLY A 22 2.11 6.24 -33.91
C GLY A 22 2.27 6.37 -35.40
N LYS A 23 1.68 7.42 -36.00
CA LYS A 23 1.72 7.68 -37.45
C LYS A 23 3.12 7.96 -37.99
N HIS A 24 4.00 8.50 -37.14
CA HIS A 24 5.36 8.95 -37.55
C HIS A 24 6.47 8.15 -36.84
N GLY A 25 6.16 7.03 -36.22
CA GLY A 25 7.13 6.20 -35.51
C GLY A 25 6.67 5.87 -34.09
N ALA A 26 7.64 5.59 -33.21
CA ALA A 26 7.33 5.36 -31.80
C ALA A 26 6.94 6.68 -31.10
N GLU A 27 5.84 6.68 -30.37
CA GLU A 27 5.37 7.84 -29.61
C GLU A 27 5.03 7.43 -28.17
N MET A 28 5.19 8.36 -27.24
CA MET A 28 4.75 8.23 -25.86
C MET A 28 3.72 9.32 -25.57
N ILE A 29 2.53 8.93 -25.11
CA ILE A 29 1.46 9.87 -24.77
C ILE A 29 1.59 10.22 -23.29
N HIS A 30 1.78 11.52 -23.00
CA HIS A 30 1.97 12.04 -21.63
C HIS A 30 3.08 11.35 -20.82
N PRO A 31 4.33 11.20 -21.35
CA PRO A 31 5.40 10.58 -20.60
C PRO A 31 5.77 11.43 -19.38
N GLU A 32 6.17 10.79 -18.32
CA GLU A 32 6.95 11.45 -17.27
C GLU A 32 8.35 11.72 -17.84
N TYR A 33 8.84 12.94 -17.73
CA TYR A 33 10.17 13.27 -18.27
C TYR A 33 11.00 14.12 -17.31
N ARG A 34 12.30 13.92 -17.37
CA ARG A 34 13.31 14.77 -16.75
C ARG A 34 14.28 15.28 -17.79
N VAL A 35 14.62 16.55 -17.70
CA VAL A 35 15.70 17.15 -18.49
C VAL A 35 16.97 17.01 -17.67
N GLN A 36 17.96 16.29 -18.18
CA GLN A 36 19.27 16.18 -17.54
C GLN A 36 20.04 17.48 -17.69
N GLY A 37 20.57 17.99 -16.58
CA GLY A 37 21.57 19.05 -16.59
C GLY A 37 22.91 18.54 -17.17
N ASP A 38 23.77 19.46 -17.61
CA ASP A 38 25.04 19.17 -18.24
C ASP A 38 25.91 18.19 -17.44
N MET A 39 26.43 17.15 -18.14
CA MET A 39 27.61 16.35 -17.79
C MET A 39 27.59 15.38 -16.60
N SER A 40 26.49 15.08 -15.94
CA SER A 40 26.46 13.94 -15.03
C SER A 40 25.84 12.71 -15.70
N THR A 41 26.45 11.55 -15.45
CA THR A 41 25.84 10.23 -15.71
C THR A 41 24.38 10.28 -15.30
N PRO A 42 23.46 9.65 -16.07
CA PRO A 42 22.09 9.55 -15.61
C PRO A 42 22.08 8.96 -14.22
N ASP A 43 21.58 9.73 -13.28
CA ASP A 43 21.20 9.22 -11.99
C ASP A 43 20.01 8.28 -12.25
N LEU A 44 20.36 7.08 -12.71
CA LEU A 44 19.43 5.97 -12.75
C LEU A 44 19.04 5.79 -11.30
N GLN A 45 17.81 6.14 -10.97
CA GLN A 45 17.32 5.88 -9.64
C GLN A 45 17.67 4.44 -9.32
N GLU A 46 18.50 4.24 -8.31
CA GLU A 46 18.92 2.91 -7.85
C GLU A 46 17.75 2.10 -7.27
N THR A 47 16.55 2.64 -7.39
CA THR A 47 15.31 2.03 -6.89
C THR A 47 14.22 2.03 -7.96
N LEU A 48 13.32 1.06 -7.88
CA LEU A 48 12.13 1.05 -8.70
C LEU A 48 11.23 2.24 -8.36
N THR A 49 10.62 2.84 -9.37
CA THR A 49 9.74 4.01 -9.17
C THR A 49 8.35 3.55 -8.72
N PRO A 50 7.92 3.88 -7.50
CA PRO A 50 6.60 3.47 -7.02
C PRO A 50 5.47 4.21 -7.72
N VAL A 51 4.37 3.50 -7.95
CA VAL A 51 3.11 4.04 -8.47
C VAL A 51 2.04 3.88 -7.39
N TYR A 52 1.48 5.00 -6.94
CA TYR A 52 0.46 5.03 -5.89
C TYR A 52 -0.95 5.14 -6.50
N PRO A 53 -1.97 4.53 -5.88
CA PRO A 53 -3.36 4.84 -6.20
C PRO A 53 -3.62 6.33 -6.00
N THR A 54 -4.24 6.99 -6.98
CA THR A 54 -4.53 8.41 -6.90
C THR A 54 -6.03 8.65 -7.02
N THR A 55 -6.48 9.71 -6.35
CA THR A 55 -7.79 10.30 -6.56
C THR A 55 -7.64 11.57 -7.38
N GLU A 56 -8.76 12.13 -7.86
CA GLU A 56 -8.77 13.37 -8.62
C GLU A 56 -8.06 14.50 -7.86
N GLY A 57 -7.19 15.22 -8.56
CA GLY A 57 -6.46 16.38 -8.02
C GLY A 57 -5.08 16.07 -7.41
N ILE A 58 -4.74 14.81 -7.14
CA ILE A 58 -3.45 14.43 -6.57
C ILE A 58 -2.55 13.79 -7.63
N LYS A 59 -1.36 14.37 -7.85
CA LYS A 59 -0.39 13.88 -8.83
C LYS A 59 0.59 12.88 -8.21
N GLN A 60 1.05 11.90 -9.00
CA GLN A 60 2.06 10.92 -8.58
C GLN A 60 3.31 11.58 -7.98
N ALA A 61 3.82 12.66 -8.61
CA ALA A 61 4.97 13.38 -8.10
C ALA A 61 4.76 13.94 -6.69
N THR A 62 3.55 14.38 -6.36
CA THR A 62 3.20 14.87 -5.01
C THR A 62 3.23 13.73 -4.00
N LEU A 63 2.62 12.58 -4.34
CA LEU A 63 2.62 11.41 -3.45
C LEU A 63 4.04 10.89 -3.22
N ARG A 64 4.86 10.78 -4.28
CA ARG A 64 6.26 10.37 -4.14
C ARG A 64 7.04 11.29 -3.23
N LYS A 65 6.88 12.61 -3.39
CA LYS A 65 7.53 13.60 -2.51
C LYS A 65 7.09 13.47 -1.05
N LEU A 66 5.79 13.30 -0.80
CA LEU A 66 5.27 13.08 0.55
C LEU A 66 5.81 11.79 1.16
N THR A 67 5.88 10.72 0.37
CA THR A 67 6.44 9.43 0.83
C THR A 67 7.93 9.55 1.11
N ASP A 68 8.71 10.28 0.28
CA ASP A 68 10.12 10.54 0.53
C ASP A 68 10.31 11.25 1.87
N GLN A 69 9.58 12.32 2.11
CA GLN A 69 9.62 13.05 3.38
C GLN A 69 9.23 12.16 4.58
N ALA A 70 8.22 11.30 4.42
CA ALA A 70 7.81 10.36 5.46
C ALA A 70 8.91 9.33 5.75
N LEU A 71 9.60 8.82 4.72
CA LEU A 71 10.71 7.88 4.89
C LEU A 71 11.93 8.55 5.56
N GLU A 72 12.22 9.81 5.25
CA GLU A 72 13.26 10.59 5.94
C GLU A 72 12.96 10.76 7.45
N LEU A 73 11.68 10.90 7.81
CA LEU A 73 11.29 10.96 9.21
C LEU A 73 11.55 9.65 9.97
N LEU A 74 11.55 8.50 9.29
CA LEU A 74 11.90 7.22 9.91
C LEU A 74 13.35 7.17 10.41
N ASP A 75 14.23 8.02 9.89
CA ASP A 75 15.62 8.10 10.31
C ASP A 75 15.80 8.94 11.59
N THR A 76 14.88 9.87 11.82
CA THR A 76 14.91 10.80 12.96
C THR A 76 13.90 10.46 14.05
N CYS A 77 12.78 9.83 13.68
CA CYS A 77 11.70 9.45 14.59
C CYS A 77 11.65 7.92 14.70
N ALA A 78 12.04 7.38 15.85
CA ALA A 78 11.91 5.95 16.10
C ALA A 78 10.42 5.56 16.12
N ILE A 79 10.03 4.64 15.23
CA ILE A 79 8.73 3.97 15.34
C ILE A 79 8.88 2.85 16.37
N ALA A 80 8.04 2.86 17.40
CA ALA A 80 8.01 1.80 18.39
C ALA A 80 7.56 0.48 17.75
N GLU A 81 8.24 -0.61 18.10
CA GLU A 81 7.76 -1.95 17.77
C GLU A 81 6.52 -2.27 18.59
N LEU A 82 5.40 -2.51 17.92
CA LEU A 82 4.12 -2.80 18.54
C LEU A 82 3.82 -4.30 18.63
N LEU A 83 4.51 -5.12 17.82
CA LEU A 83 4.34 -6.56 17.90
C LEU A 83 5.01 -7.11 19.16
N PRO A 84 4.38 -8.09 19.83
CA PRO A 84 5.02 -8.85 20.89
C PRO A 84 6.34 -9.49 20.38
N PRO A 85 7.38 -9.57 21.23
CA PRO A 85 8.68 -10.10 20.83
C PRO A 85 8.61 -11.49 20.17
N GLU A 86 7.68 -12.32 20.61
CA GLU A 86 7.45 -13.68 20.10
C GLU A 86 6.95 -13.67 18.64
N LEU A 87 6.20 -12.63 18.25
CA LEU A 87 5.70 -12.46 16.89
C LEU A 87 6.67 -11.68 16.01
N ALA A 88 7.42 -10.74 16.59
CA ALA A 88 8.39 -9.93 15.87
C ALA A 88 9.68 -10.71 15.53
N GLN A 89 9.99 -11.77 16.30
CA GLN A 89 11.21 -12.54 16.13
C GLN A 89 11.29 -13.17 14.72
N GLY A 90 12.38 -12.88 14.02
CA GLY A 90 12.63 -13.38 12.65
C GLY A 90 11.88 -12.63 11.56
N MET A 91 11.10 -11.61 11.90
CA MET A 91 10.46 -10.72 10.92
C MET A 91 11.33 -9.51 10.60
N MET A 92 11.14 -8.96 9.40
CA MET A 92 11.72 -7.67 9.03
C MET A 92 11.17 -6.56 9.94
N SER A 93 12.01 -5.61 10.35
CA SER A 93 11.55 -4.47 11.15
C SER A 93 10.54 -3.61 10.37
N LEU A 94 9.63 -2.94 11.07
CA LEU A 94 8.62 -2.10 10.42
C LEU A 94 9.25 -0.97 9.58
N PRO A 95 10.25 -0.21 10.07
CA PRO A 95 10.91 0.82 9.26
C PRO A 95 11.57 0.27 7.99
N GLU A 96 12.23 -0.91 8.10
CA GLU A 96 12.86 -1.57 6.95
C GLU A 96 11.84 -2.06 5.94
N ALA A 97 10.72 -2.64 6.39
CA ALA A 97 9.62 -3.08 5.54
C ALA A 97 9.02 -1.89 4.77
N LEU A 98 8.78 -0.76 5.44
CA LEU A 98 8.27 0.45 4.82
C LEU A 98 9.24 0.99 3.77
N ARG A 99 10.55 1.08 4.08
CA ARG A 99 11.55 1.52 3.09
C ARG A 99 11.59 0.60 1.88
N THR A 100 11.63 -0.70 2.10
CA THR A 100 11.71 -1.69 1.02
C THR A 100 10.51 -1.61 0.08
N LEU A 101 9.30 -1.45 0.60
CA LEU A 101 8.10 -1.40 -0.23
C LEU A 101 7.92 -0.07 -0.96
N HIS A 102 8.37 1.03 -0.36
CA HIS A 102 8.27 2.35 -0.98
C HIS A 102 9.46 2.72 -1.86
N ARG A 103 10.61 2.08 -1.65
CA ARG A 103 11.85 2.26 -2.44
C ARG A 103 12.51 0.90 -2.67
N PRO A 104 11.85 0.02 -3.46
CA PRO A 104 12.39 -1.30 -3.72
C PRO A 104 13.75 -1.19 -4.42
N PRO A 105 14.78 -1.90 -3.94
CA PRO A 105 16.07 -1.90 -4.61
C PRO A 105 15.97 -2.58 -5.98
N PRO A 106 16.83 -2.23 -6.97
CA PRO A 106 16.78 -2.80 -8.32
C PRO A 106 17.01 -4.31 -8.35
N SER A 107 17.68 -4.85 -7.34
CA SER A 107 17.93 -6.28 -7.18
C SER A 107 16.70 -7.08 -6.78
N LEU A 108 15.63 -6.41 -6.33
CA LEU A 108 14.43 -7.06 -5.87
C LEU A 108 13.61 -7.56 -7.07
N GLN A 109 13.26 -8.83 -7.07
CA GLN A 109 12.45 -9.42 -8.14
C GLN A 109 10.97 -9.02 -7.99
N LEU A 110 10.41 -8.41 -9.03
CA LEU A 110 9.00 -7.99 -9.03
C LEU A 110 8.04 -9.15 -8.76
N SER A 111 8.37 -10.36 -9.22
CA SER A 111 7.56 -11.56 -8.98
C SER A 111 7.39 -11.90 -7.49
N GLU A 112 8.36 -11.55 -6.65
CA GLU A 112 8.24 -11.73 -5.19
C GLU A 112 7.22 -10.77 -4.60
N LEU A 113 7.22 -9.49 -5.06
CA LEU A 113 6.23 -8.51 -4.66
C LEU A 113 4.84 -8.86 -5.18
N GLU A 114 4.71 -9.28 -6.45
CA GLU A 114 3.43 -9.66 -7.05
C GLU A 114 2.81 -10.88 -6.36
N SER A 115 3.62 -11.80 -5.88
CA SER A 115 3.14 -12.97 -5.13
C SER A 115 2.69 -12.66 -3.70
N GLY A 116 2.97 -11.46 -3.18
CA GLY A 116 2.68 -11.06 -1.80
C GLY A 116 3.53 -11.80 -0.74
N LYS A 117 4.60 -12.49 -1.17
CA LYS A 117 5.42 -13.33 -0.27
C LYS A 117 6.68 -12.64 0.25
N HIS A 118 6.99 -11.45 -0.24
CA HIS A 118 8.16 -10.73 0.23
C HIS A 118 8.08 -10.43 1.73
N PRO A 119 9.17 -10.59 2.52
CA PRO A 119 9.16 -10.39 3.98
C PRO A 119 8.59 -9.03 4.41
N ALA A 120 8.86 -7.97 3.67
CA ALA A 120 8.30 -6.65 3.95
C ALA A 120 6.77 -6.61 3.84
N GLN A 121 6.19 -7.30 2.84
CA GLN A 121 4.74 -7.40 2.70
C GLN A 121 4.14 -8.27 3.79
N GLN A 122 4.76 -9.41 4.11
CA GLN A 122 4.31 -10.29 5.18
C GLN A 122 4.30 -9.58 6.52
N ARG A 123 5.28 -8.70 6.78
CA ARG A 123 5.30 -7.86 7.97
C ARG A 123 4.06 -6.97 8.07
N LEU A 124 3.73 -6.22 7.02
CA LEU A 124 2.58 -5.31 7.03
C LEU A 124 1.25 -6.07 7.03
N ILE A 125 1.16 -7.20 6.31
CA ILE A 125 -0.03 -8.05 6.30
C ILE A 125 -0.33 -8.55 7.71
N LEU A 126 0.68 -9.01 8.45
CA LEU A 126 0.48 -9.48 9.82
C LEU A 126 -0.06 -8.35 10.73
N GLU A 127 0.53 -7.15 10.66
CA GLU A 127 0.07 -6.01 11.47
C GLU A 127 -1.37 -5.61 11.14
N GLU A 128 -1.70 -5.53 9.87
CA GLU A 128 -3.06 -5.18 9.41
C GLU A 128 -4.09 -6.20 9.90
N LEU A 129 -3.81 -7.50 9.72
CA LEU A 129 -4.70 -8.57 10.17
C LEU A 129 -4.83 -8.59 11.70
N LEU A 130 -3.74 -8.37 12.42
CA LEU A 130 -3.75 -8.30 13.88
C LEU A 130 -4.57 -7.10 14.37
N ALA A 131 -4.32 -5.92 13.81
CA ALA A 131 -5.08 -4.71 14.15
C ALA A 131 -6.57 -4.87 13.87
N HIS A 132 -6.93 -5.46 12.72
CA HIS A 132 -8.32 -5.77 12.38
C HIS A 132 -8.94 -6.74 13.38
N ASN A 133 -8.25 -7.84 13.70
CA ASN A 133 -8.74 -8.84 14.64
C ASN A 133 -8.95 -8.24 16.05
N LEU A 134 -7.98 -7.48 16.54
CA LEU A 134 -8.08 -6.80 17.84
C LEU A 134 -9.25 -5.80 17.88
N SER A 135 -9.47 -5.08 16.79
CA SER A 135 -10.61 -4.17 16.67
C SER A 135 -11.94 -4.92 16.75
N MET A 136 -12.05 -6.06 16.08
CA MET A 136 -13.25 -6.90 16.15
C MET A 136 -13.47 -7.49 17.54
N LEU A 137 -12.39 -7.90 18.22
CA LEU A 137 -12.47 -8.38 19.61
C LEU A 137 -12.90 -7.27 20.57
N ALA A 138 -12.39 -6.05 20.40
CA ALA A 138 -12.79 -4.89 21.20
C ALA A 138 -14.27 -4.54 21.00
N LEU A 139 -14.77 -4.58 19.76
CA LEU A 139 -16.18 -4.37 19.45
C LEU A 139 -17.06 -5.45 20.10
N ARG A 140 -16.66 -6.72 20.03
CA ARG A 140 -17.36 -7.83 20.71
C ARG A 140 -17.40 -7.65 22.22
N ALA A 141 -16.27 -7.31 22.84
CA ALA A 141 -16.22 -7.05 24.29
C ALA A 141 -17.10 -5.87 24.68
N GLY A 142 -17.17 -4.82 23.84
CA GLY A 142 -18.10 -3.70 24.01
C GLY A 142 -19.56 -4.13 23.96
N ALA A 143 -19.93 -4.93 22.95
CA ALA A 143 -21.29 -5.41 22.79
C ALA A 143 -21.75 -6.34 23.93
N GLN A 144 -20.84 -7.14 24.49
CA GLN A 144 -21.14 -8.02 25.62
C GLN A 144 -21.47 -7.27 26.92
N ARG A 145 -21.17 -5.96 27.01
CA ARG A 145 -21.57 -5.14 28.17
C ARG A 145 -23.05 -4.79 28.18
N TYR A 146 -23.72 -4.94 27.04
CA TYR A 146 -25.17 -4.71 26.99
C TYR A 146 -25.90 -6.00 27.35
N HIS A 147 -26.56 -5.99 28.48
CA HIS A 147 -27.42 -7.09 28.91
C HIS A 147 -28.78 -6.95 28.22
N ALA A 148 -29.17 -7.95 27.47
CA ALA A 148 -30.54 -8.04 26.97
C ALA A 148 -31.49 -8.32 28.12
N LEU A 149 -32.70 -7.72 28.06
CA LEU A 149 -33.75 -8.08 29.01
C LEU A 149 -34.08 -9.58 28.81
N ALA A 150 -34.14 -10.30 29.91
CA ALA A 150 -34.55 -11.71 29.85
C ALA A 150 -36.03 -11.77 29.41
N LEU A 151 -36.26 -12.23 28.19
CA LEU A 151 -37.60 -12.52 27.69
C LEU A 151 -38.01 -13.90 28.19
N GLY A 152 -39.23 -14.01 28.72
CA GLY A 152 -39.79 -15.31 29.11
C GLY A 152 -39.80 -16.24 27.88
N ALA A 153 -39.24 -17.44 28.02
CA ALA A 153 -39.22 -18.43 26.96
C ALA A 153 -40.65 -18.91 26.69
N ASN A 154 -41.15 -18.65 25.47
CA ASN A 154 -42.36 -19.26 24.97
C ASN A 154 -42.00 -20.37 23.96
N ASP A 155 -41.77 -21.58 24.44
CA ASP A 155 -41.33 -22.70 23.66
C ASP A 155 -42.36 -23.11 22.59
N THR A 156 -43.63 -22.80 22.78
CA THR A 156 -44.69 -23.09 21.80
C THR A 156 -44.48 -22.28 20.52
N PHE A 157 -44.35 -20.96 20.65
CA PHE A 157 -44.10 -20.09 19.48
C PHE A 157 -42.75 -20.34 18.81
N LYS A 158 -41.72 -20.57 19.61
CA LYS A 158 -40.37 -20.94 19.13
C LYS A 158 -40.44 -22.21 18.29
N ASN A 159 -41.07 -23.24 18.79
CA ASN A 159 -41.17 -24.54 18.06
C ASN A 159 -42.03 -24.44 16.80
N GLN A 160 -43.10 -23.64 16.82
CA GLN A 160 -43.90 -23.38 15.62
C GLN A 160 -43.07 -22.62 14.56
N LEU A 161 -42.31 -21.59 14.97
CA LEU A 161 -41.44 -20.89 14.06
C LEU A 161 -40.37 -21.80 13.47
N LEU A 162 -39.66 -22.56 14.32
CA LEU A 162 -38.63 -23.52 13.86
C LEU A 162 -39.21 -24.58 12.88
N ALA A 163 -40.42 -25.05 13.13
CA ALA A 163 -41.10 -25.99 12.24
C ALA A 163 -41.50 -25.37 10.89
N SER A 164 -41.72 -24.06 10.84
CA SER A 164 -42.11 -23.35 9.60
C SER A 164 -40.92 -22.95 8.74
N LEU A 165 -39.68 -23.05 9.24
CA LEU A 165 -38.48 -22.64 8.48
C LEU A 165 -38.16 -23.70 7.40
N PRO A 166 -37.82 -23.27 6.16
CA PRO A 166 -37.44 -24.20 5.08
C PRO A 166 -36.02 -24.75 5.24
N PHE A 167 -35.32 -24.42 6.32
CA PHE A 167 -33.94 -24.82 6.63
C PHE A 167 -33.78 -25.08 8.14
N LYS A 168 -32.77 -25.86 8.52
CA LYS A 168 -32.36 -26.02 9.92
C LYS A 168 -31.49 -24.85 10.33
N PRO A 169 -31.86 -24.07 11.36
CA PRO A 169 -30.95 -23.03 11.91
C PRO A 169 -29.74 -23.70 12.56
N THR A 170 -28.58 -23.06 12.40
CA THR A 170 -27.31 -23.45 13.03
C THR A 170 -27.20 -22.96 14.44
#